data_c3bcd6112ee59ecc76c9e9add178dbb7
#
_entry.id   c3bcd6112ee59ecc76c9e9add178dbb7
#
_cell.length_a   1.000
_cell.length_b   1.000
_cell.length_c   1.000
_cell.angle_alpha   90.00
_cell.angle_beta   90.00
_cell.angle_gamma   90.00
#
_symmetry.space_group_name_H-M   'P 1'
#
loop_
_entity.id
_entity.type
_entity.pdbx_description
1 polymer ?
#
loop_
_entity_poly.entity_id
_entity_poly.type
_entity_poly.pdbx_seq_one_letter_code
_entity_poly.pdbx_strand_id
1 'polypeptide(L)'
;MAINMTEDEIELKLRDFFEENFEFLKDSSGHSIDSYMKEKAFQQVLYYWKKNRALIERITRSEVKMSLPEQKTPKDKIPYTMEGVVDIVQEVDGVWLYDLKTHDQERIKANLTPYKEQLFIYAFIWKNLQGNQLDNTAIISTSLPNKLEKAIELGKPELIEREVKNWEPIIPIGYSEDEVADMINNFGEVVEHIENSDFAAPDVNTLLNVPDGMKKPFAVHVCRNCDVRYSCKSYAEYMKVSKGANRNNMYKYMCARAEDQDDFVNGNLVIDN
;
A
#
# COMPACT_ATOMS: atom_id res chain seq x y z
N MET A 1 10.18 -7.64 -31.91
CA MET A 1 10.99 -6.62 -32.58
C MET A 1 11.60 -5.75 -31.51
N ALA A 2 12.93 -5.81 -31.30
CA ALA A 2 13.60 -4.87 -30.42
C ALA A 2 13.50 -3.49 -31.09
N ILE A 3 12.82 -2.57 -30.45
CA ILE A 3 12.74 -1.18 -30.92
C ILE A 3 14.11 -0.58 -30.59
N ASN A 4 14.93 -0.37 -31.62
CA ASN A 4 16.24 0.31 -31.53
C ASN A 4 16.01 1.81 -31.23
N MET A 5 15.58 2.13 -30.04
CA MET A 5 15.43 3.52 -29.58
C MET A 5 16.65 3.91 -28.74
N THR A 6 17.08 5.13 -28.91
CA THR A 6 18.09 5.74 -28.04
C THR A 6 17.53 5.98 -26.66
N GLU A 7 18.39 6.20 -25.67
CA GLU A 7 17.97 6.52 -24.31
C GLU A 7 17.12 7.79 -24.26
N ASP A 8 17.51 8.81 -24.99
CA ASP A 8 16.78 10.08 -25.07
C ASP A 8 15.38 9.92 -25.69
N GLU A 9 15.25 9.07 -26.72
CA GLU A 9 13.96 8.78 -27.33
C GLU A 9 13.02 8.02 -26.38
N ILE A 10 13.57 7.14 -25.55
CA ILE A 10 12.79 6.43 -24.53
C ILE A 10 12.38 7.40 -23.41
N GLU A 11 13.30 8.25 -22.95
CA GLU A 11 12.99 9.26 -21.93
C GLU A 11 11.87 10.21 -22.38
N LEU A 12 11.92 10.65 -23.65
CA LEU A 12 10.87 11.49 -24.22
C LEU A 12 9.51 10.76 -24.22
N LYS A 13 9.48 9.50 -24.67
CA LYS A 13 8.25 8.71 -24.63
C LYS A 13 7.72 8.45 -23.22
N LEU A 14 8.61 8.20 -22.27
CA LEU A 14 8.20 8.04 -20.86
C LEU A 14 7.55 9.32 -20.35
N ARG A 15 8.09 10.49 -20.73
CA ARG A 15 7.49 11.79 -20.38
C ARG A 15 6.12 11.96 -21.02
N ASP A 16 5.97 11.67 -22.29
CA ASP A 16 4.69 11.79 -22.99
C ASP A 16 3.62 10.89 -22.34
N PHE A 17 3.92 9.61 -22.08
CA PHE A 17 3.00 8.70 -21.38
C PHE A 17 2.70 9.15 -19.96
N PHE A 18 3.69 9.66 -19.25
CA PHE A 18 3.46 10.17 -17.89
C PHE A 18 2.52 11.37 -17.91
N GLU A 19 2.72 12.32 -18.82
CA GLU A 19 1.87 13.51 -18.96
C GLU A 19 0.42 13.12 -19.29
N GLU A 20 0.21 12.24 -20.26
CA GLU A 20 -1.12 11.75 -20.63
C GLU A 20 -1.84 11.10 -19.45
N ASN A 21 -1.18 10.17 -18.75
CA ASN A 21 -1.77 9.51 -17.57
C ASN A 21 -1.99 10.47 -16.41
N PHE A 22 -1.10 11.43 -16.20
CA PHE A 22 -1.22 12.42 -15.15
C PHE A 22 -2.47 13.30 -15.37
N GLU A 23 -2.68 13.84 -16.58
CA GLU A 23 -3.84 14.66 -16.87
C GLU A 23 -5.15 13.84 -16.77
N PHE A 24 -5.15 12.59 -17.27
CA PHE A 24 -6.30 11.70 -17.12
C PHE A 24 -6.67 11.45 -15.65
N LEU A 25 -5.68 11.16 -14.79
CA LEU A 25 -5.90 10.92 -13.36
C LEU A 25 -6.32 12.19 -12.63
N LYS A 26 -5.77 13.33 -12.98
CA LYS A 26 -6.13 14.62 -12.41
C LYS A 26 -7.60 14.96 -12.70
N ASP A 27 -8.03 14.77 -13.93
CA ASP A 27 -9.41 15.04 -14.34
C ASP A 27 -10.41 14.07 -13.67
N SER A 28 -10.02 12.80 -13.52
CA SER A 28 -10.86 11.77 -12.92
C SER A 28 -10.93 11.84 -11.38
N SER A 29 -9.85 12.26 -10.72
CA SER A 29 -9.75 12.25 -9.25
C SER A 29 -10.11 13.59 -8.59
N GLY A 30 -10.06 14.69 -9.34
CA GLY A 30 -10.25 16.05 -8.82
C GLY A 30 -9.15 16.53 -7.88
N HIS A 31 -8.03 15.78 -7.74
CA HIS A 31 -6.90 16.20 -6.91
C HIS A 31 -6.06 17.28 -7.60
N SER A 32 -5.75 18.33 -6.85
CA SER A 32 -4.81 19.35 -7.29
C SER A 32 -3.40 18.95 -6.87
N ILE A 33 -2.53 18.73 -7.84
CA ILE A 33 -1.09 18.47 -7.64
C ILE A 33 -0.33 19.60 -8.30
N ASP A 34 0.60 20.22 -7.59
CA ASP A 34 1.41 21.29 -8.13
C ASP A 34 2.49 20.77 -9.12
N SER A 35 3.05 21.70 -9.90
CA SER A 35 4.04 21.35 -10.93
C SER A 35 5.33 20.76 -10.35
N TYR A 36 5.70 21.12 -9.13
CA TYR A 36 6.88 20.56 -8.45
C TYR A 36 6.66 19.09 -8.09
N MET A 37 5.51 18.77 -7.51
CA MET A 37 5.15 17.38 -7.17
C MET A 37 5.00 16.51 -8.42
N LYS A 38 4.44 17.08 -9.49
CA LYS A 38 4.34 16.40 -10.79
C LYS A 38 5.72 16.04 -11.34
N GLU A 39 6.64 17.01 -11.37
CA GLU A 39 8.02 16.76 -11.85
C GLU A 39 8.74 15.73 -10.96
N LYS A 40 8.56 15.80 -9.64
CA LYS A 40 9.14 14.83 -8.70
C LYS A 40 8.61 13.41 -8.95
N ALA A 41 7.32 13.27 -9.23
CA ALA A 41 6.72 11.98 -9.60
C ALA A 41 7.28 11.44 -10.94
N PHE A 42 7.44 12.31 -11.94
CA PHE A 42 8.09 11.92 -13.18
C PHE A 42 9.52 11.43 -12.97
N GLN A 43 10.30 12.12 -12.15
CA GLN A 43 11.68 11.72 -11.83
C GLN A 43 11.72 10.33 -11.17
N GLN A 44 10.75 9.97 -10.32
CA GLN A 44 10.65 8.61 -9.79
C GLN A 44 10.51 7.58 -10.91
N VAL A 45 9.61 7.82 -11.86
CA VAL A 45 9.40 6.92 -13.01
C VAL A 45 10.67 6.81 -13.84
N LEU A 46 11.31 7.94 -14.18
CA LEU A 46 12.50 7.99 -15.01
C LEU A 46 13.68 7.24 -14.39
N TYR A 47 13.99 7.53 -13.13
CA TYR A 47 15.13 6.89 -12.46
C TYR A 47 14.86 5.43 -12.09
N TYR A 48 13.59 5.07 -11.80
CA TYR A 48 13.19 3.67 -11.71
C TYR A 48 13.47 2.91 -13.00
N TRP A 49 13.08 3.47 -14.14
CA TRP A 49 13.39 2.90 -15.46
C TRP A 49 14.89 2.78 -15.69
N LYS A 50 15.67 3.85 -15.45
CA LYS A 50 17.13 3.85 -15.62
C LYS A 50 17.81 2.77 -14.77
N LYS A 51 17.35 2.58 -13.54
CA LYS A 51 17.91 1.59 -12.61
C LYS A 51 17.54 0.16 -12.96
N ASN A 52 16.32 -0.09 -13.39
CA ASN A 52 15.77 -1.44 -13.51
C ASN A 52 15.68 -1.97 -14.94
N ARG A 53 16.47 -1.45 -15.89
CA ARG A 53 16.42 -1.88 -17.30
C ARG A 53 16.49 -3.39 -17.48
N ALA A 54 17.42 -4.06 -16.81
CA ALA A 54 17.59 -5.50 -16.90
C ALA A 54 16.39 -6.29 -16.37
N LEU A 55 15.68 -5.76 -15.38
CA LEU A 55 14.41 -6.33 -14.92
C LEU A 55 13.31 -6.08 -15.95
N ILE A 56 13.20 -4.84 -16.45
CA ILE A 56 12.13 -4.44 -17.39
C ILE A 56 12.16 -5.31 -18.66
N GLU A 57 13.34 -5.67 -19.15
CA GLU A 57 13.50 -6.57 -20.31
C GLU A 57 13.01 -8.01 -20.06
N ARG A 58 12.87 -8.42 -18.78
CA ARG A 58 12.40 -9.74 -18.38
C ARG A 58 10.93 -9.76 -17.97
N ILE A 59 10.28 -8.61 -17.87
CA ILE A 59 8.86 -8.53 -17.55
C ILE A 59 8.08 -9.18 -18.69
N THR A 60 7.28 -10.18 -18.34
CA THR A 60 6.42 -10.87 -19.30
C THR A 60 4.99 -10.36 -19.26
N ARG A 61 4.52 -9.97 -18.07
CA ARG A 61 3.16 -9.45 -17.86
C ARG A 61 3.15 -8.39 -16.74
N SER A 62 2.21 -7.46 -16.82
CA SER A 62 1.92 -6.47 -15.77
C SER A 62 0.44 -6.43 -15.47
N GLU A 63 0.06 -5.97 -14.27
CA GLU A 63 -1.32 -5.82 -13.80
C GLU A 63 -2.15 -7.12 -14.00
N VAL A 64 -1.55 -8.25 -13.58
CA VAL A 64 -2.14 -9.58 -13.80
C VAL A 64 -3.23 -9.83 -12.78
N LYS A 65 -4.47 -9.77 -13.23
CA LYS A 65 -5.64 -10.14 -12.43
C LYS A 65 -5.72 -11.65 -12.27
N MET A 66 -5.85 -12.08 -11.03
CA MET A 66 -6.00 -13.49 -10.66
C MET A 66 -7.25 -13.67 -9.82
N SER A 67 -7.98 -14.75 -10.06
CA SER A 67 -9.16 -15.13 -9.29
C SER A 67 -9.12 -16.64 -9.05
N LEU A 68 -9.13 -17.04 -7.79
CA LEU A 68 -9.10 -18.44 -7.35
C LEU A 68 -10.41 -18.74 -6.60
N PRO A 69 -11.40 -19.33 -7.27
CA PRO A 69 -12.69 -19.66 -6.67
C PRO A 69 -12.61 -20.90 -5.78
N GLU A 70 -13.73 -21.23 -5.14
CA GLU A 70 -13.97 -22.47 -4.40
C GLU A 70 -13.05 -22.68 -3.19
N GLN A 71 -12.45 -21.61 -2.67
CA GLN A 71 -11.76 -21.69 -1.39
C GLN A 71 -12.78 -21.90 -0.27
N LYS A 72 -12.36 -22.47 0.86
CA LYS A 72 -13.25 -22.75 1.99
C LYS A 72 -12.63 -22.25 3.29
N THR A 73 -13.46 -21.64 4.11
CA THR A 73 -13.04 -21.21 5.45
C THR A 73 -12.61 -22.41 6.31
N PRO A 74 -11.72 -22.21 7.30
CA PRO A 74 -11.14 -23.31 8.07
C PRO A 74 -12.16 -24.17 8.83
N LYS A 75 -13.12 -23.57 9.54
CA LYS A 75 -14.09 -24.25 10.41
C LYS A 75 -15.39 -24.55 9.70
N ASP A 76 -16.11 -23.52 9.28
CA ASP A 76 -17.48 -23.65 8.78
C ASP A 76 -17.57 -24.04 7.30
N LYS A 77 -16.40 -24.14 6.64
CA LYS A 77 -16.27 -24.52 5.21
C LYS A 77 -17.08 -23.63 4.26
N ILE A 78 -17.27 -22.37 4.62
CA ILE A 78 -17.97 -21.37 3.82
C ILE A 78 -17.16 -21.13 2.54
N PRO A 79 -17.76 -21.24 1.35
CA PRO A 79 -17.05 -21.04 0.10
C PRO A 79 -16.76 -19.55 -0.12
N TYR A 80 -15.56 -19.22 -0.62
CA TYR A 80 -15.19 -17.87 -1.01
C TYR A 80 -14.24 -17.89 -2.22
N THR A 81 -14.08 -16.74 -2.84
CA THR A 81 -13.13 -16.54 -3.94
C THR A 81 -12.00 -15.61 -3.49
N MET A 82 -10.77 -16.00 -3.75
CA MET A 82 -9.60 -15.13 -3.55
C MET A 82 -9.29 -14.41 -4.85
N GLU A 83 -9.13 -13.10 -4.78
CA GLU A 83 -8.78 -12.27 -5.93
C GLU A 83 -7.57 -11.40 -5.61
N GLY A 84 -6.77 -11.12 -6.62
CA GLY A 84 -5.62 -10.25 -6.49
C GLY A 84 -5.13 -9.75 -7.83
N VAL A 85 -4.37 -8.68 -7.82
CA VAL A 85 -3.69 -8.12 -8.99
C VAL A 85 -2.21 -8.05 -8.69
N VAL A 86 -1.41 -8.78 -9.45
CA VAL A 86 0.05 -8.74 -9.36
C VAL A 86 0.56 -7.65 -10.28
N ASP A 87 1.36 -6.72 -9.75
CA ASP A 87 1.84 -5.58 -10.52
C ASP A 87 2.76 -6.03 -11.67
N ILE A 88 3.70 -6.93 -11.38
CA ILE A 88 4.69 -7.39 -12.36
C ILE A 88 4.91 -8.90 -12.22
N VAL A 89 4.92 -9.59 -13.36
CA VAL A 89 5.30 -11.00 -13.49
C VAL A 89 6.48 -11.12 -14.43
N GLN A 90 7.50 -11.85 -14.00
CA GLN A 90 8.62 -12.30 -14.82
C GLN A 90 8.54 -13.82 -14.94
N GLU A 91 8.66 -14.35 -16.16
CA GLU A 91 8.71 -15.81 -16.43
C GLU A 91 9.99 -16.21 -17.20
N VAL A 92 10.87 -15.25 -17.43
CA VAL A 92 12.18 -15.50 -18.04
C VAL A 92 13.23 -15.67 -16.93
N ASP A 93 14.04 -16.71 -17.02
CA ASP A 93 15.04 -17.07 -15.99
C ASP A 93 14.44 -17.33 -14.60
N GLY A 94 13.28 -17.97 -14.58
CA GLY A 94 12.51 -18.27 -13.37
C GLY A 94 11.27 -17.41 -13.22
N VAL A 95 10.32 -17.88 -12.41
CA VAL A 95 9.04 -17.19 -12.17
C VAL A 95 9.17 -16.33 -10.94
N TRP A 96 8.99 -15.03 -11.14
CA TRP A 96 9.01 -14.01 -10.09
C TRP A 96 7.75 -13.19 -10.10
N LEU A 97 7.20 -12.93 -8.91
CA LEU A 97 6.12 -11.96 -8.70
C LEU A 97 6.67 -10.75 -7.97
N TYR A 98 6.40 -9.56 -8.50
CA TYR A 98 6.81 -8.31 -7.88
C TYR A 98 5.60 -7.45 -7.54
N ASP A 99 5.69 -6.77 -6.41
CA ASP A 99 4.73 -5.80 -5.93
C ASP A 99 5.41 -4.43 -5.84
N LEU A 100 4.82 -3.41 -6.47
CA LEU A 100 5.35 -2.05 -6.51
C LEU A 100 4.89 -1.23 -5.32
N LYS A 101 5.82 -0.59 -4.62
CA LYS A 101 5.52 0.28 -3.48
C LYS A 101 6.18 1.65 -3.63
N THR A 102 5.40 2.70 -3.38
CA THR A 102 5.90 4.09 -3.36
C THR A 102 6.57 4.47 -2.04
N HIS A 103 6.59 3.57 -1.06
CA HIS A 103 7.29 3.77 0.21
C HIS A 103 8.80 3.59 0.06
N ASP A 104 9.57 4.33 0.86
CA ASP A 104 11.03 4.13 0.92
C ASP A 104 11.39 2.75 1.48
N GLN A 105 12.58 2.27 1.12
CA GLN A 105 13.03 0.92 1.47
C GLN A 105 13.13 0.68 2.96
N GLU A 106 13.57 1.68 3.74
CA GLU A 106 13.73 1.52 5.18
C GLU A 106 12.38 1.33 5.86
N ARG A 107 11.37 2.07 5.40
CA ARG A 107 9.99 1.90 5.87
C ARG A 107 9.44 0.53 5.51
N ILE A 108 9.69 0.03 4.29
CA ILE A 108 9.28 -1.31 3.88
C ILE A 108 9.96 -2.37 4.75
N LYS A 109 11.28 -2.29 4.92
CA LYS A 109 12.07 -3.23 5.73
C LYS A 109 11.70 -3.21 7.21
N ALA A 110 11.35 -2.03 7.75
CA ALA A 110 10.91 -1.88 9.14
C ALA A 110 9.50 -2.44 9.40
N ASN A 111 8.69 -2.63 8.36
CA ASN A 111 7.32 -3.14 8.48
C ASN A 111 7.03 -4.14 7.36
N LEU A 112 7.79 -5.22 7.31
CA LEU A 112 7.79 -6.18 6.19
C LEU A 112 6.55 -7.08 6.17
N THR A 113 5.94 -7.35 7.32
CA THR A 113 4.85 -8.32 7.49
C THR A 113 3.67 -8.11 6.52
N PRO A 114 3.04 -6.92 6.44
CA PRO A 114 1.88 -6.75 5.55
C PRO A 114 2.22 -6.95 4.06
N TYR A 115 3.43 -6.61 3.66
CA TYR A 115 3.88 -6.81 2.28
C TYR A 115 4.16 -8.30 1.98
N LYS A 116 4.73 -9.00 2.96
CA LYS A 116 4.97 -10.44 2.90
C LYS A 116 3.64 -11.21 2.77
N GLU A 117 2.65 -10.83 3.58
CA GLU A 117 1.30 -11.40 3.53
C GLU A 117 0.64 -11.24 2.17
N GLN A 118 0.73 -10.05 1.58
CA GLN A 118 0.20 -9.79 0.23
C GLN A 118 0.87 -10.67 -0.83
N LEU A 119 2.19 -10.77 -0.81
CA LEU A 119 2.94 -11.60 -1.75
C LEU A 119 2.66 -13.10 -1.56
N PHE A 120 2.41 -13.55 -0.34
CA PHE A 120 2.04 -14.95 -0.07
C PHE A 120 0.66 -15.31 -0.62
N ILE A 121 -0.30 -14.39 -0.52
CA ILE A 121 -1.60 -14.56 -1.17
C ILE A 121 -1.41 -14.67 -2.68
N TYR A 122 -0.61 -13.81 -3.28
CA TYR A 122 -0.32 -13.88 -4.72
C TYR A 122 0.38 -15.17 -5.11
N ALA A 123 1.36 -15.61 -4.33
CA ALA A 123 2.07 -16.86 -4.55
C ALA A 123 1.13 -18.07 -4.50
N PHE A 124 0.22 -18.09 -3.52
CA PHE A 124 -0.79 -19.14 -3.39
C PHE A 124 -1.73 -19.18 -4.59
N ILE A 125 -2.31 -18.03 -4.97
CA ILE A 125 -3.22 -17.94 -6.12
C ILE A 125 -2.49 -18.37 -7.40
N TRP A 126 -1.29 -17.85 -7.63
CA TRP A 126 -0.47 -18.17 -8.80
C TRP A 126 -0.22 -19.67 -8.93
N LYS A 127 0.26 -20.29 -7.86
CA LYS A 127 0.57 -21.72 -7.83
C LYS A 127 -0.65 -22.59 -8.14
N ASN A 128 -1.81 -22.25 -7.58
CA ASN A 128 -3.04 -23.01 -7.80
C ASN A 128 -3.61 -22.82 -9.21
N LEU A 129 -3.45 -21.65 -9.83
CA LEU A 129 -3.95 -21.37 -11.17
C LEU A 129 -3.02 -21.86 -12.27
N GLN A 130 -1.72 -21.70 -12.11
CA GLN A 130 -0.75 -21.97 -13.18
C GLN A 130 -0.10 -23.35 -13.06
N GLY A 131 -0.18 -23.98 -11.89
CA GLY A 131 0.50 -25.26 -11.62
C GLY A 131 2.02 -25.16 -11.72
N ASN A 132 2.56 -23.97 -11.97
CA ASN A 132 3.97 -23.71 -12.13
C ASN A 132 4.61 -23.40 -10.78
N GLN A 133 5.87 -23.83 -10.62
CA GLN A 133 6.67 -23.44 -9.48
C GLN A 133 6.88 -21.93 -9.55
N LEU A 134 6.69 -21.25 -8.42
CA LEU A 134 7.11 -19.88 -8.22
C LEU A 134 8.50 -19.91 -7.59
N ASP A 135 9.46 -19.27 -8.22
CA ASP A 135 10.84 -19.28 -7.72
C ASP A 135 11.06 -18.25 -6.63
N ASN A 136 10.53 -17.04 -6.81
CA ASN A 136 10.71 -15.97 -5.84
C ASN A 136 9.58 -14.93 -5.89
N THR A 137 9.54 -14.13 -4.82
CA THR A 137 8.75 -12.91 -4.73
C THR A 137 9.63 -11.74 -4.31
N ALA A 138 9.27 -10.53 -4.70
CA ALA A 138 9.98 -9.34 -4.27
C ALA A 138 9.06 -8.10 -4.23
N ILE A 139 9.47 -7.14 -3.40
CA ILE A 139 8.89 -5.79 -3.40
C ILE A 139 9.85 -4.89 -4.17
N ILE A 140 9.31 -3.99 -4.96
CA ILE A 140 10.08 -2.94 -5.62
C ILE A 140 9.69 -1.60 -5.01
N SER A 141 10.63 -0.96 -4.31
CA SER A 141 10.47 0.40 -3.83
C SER A 141 10.75 1.38 -4.97
N THR A 142 9.75 2.13 -5.41
CA THR A 142 9.93 3.17 -6.42
C THR A 142 10.36 4.51 -5.83
N SER A 143 10.37 4.65 -4.50
CA SER A 143 10.83 5.86 -3.81
C SER A 143 12.31 6.11 -4.06
N LEU A 144 12.65 7.31 -4.51
CA LEU A 144 14.05 7.69 -4.67
C LEU A 144 14.73 7.83 -3.30
N PRO A 145 15.96 7.31 -3.14
CA PRO A 145 16.74 7.58 -1.93
C PRO A 145 17.01 9.08 -1.76
N ASN A 146 17.00 9.58 -0.53
CA ASN A 146 17.25 10.99 -0.22
C ASN A 146 18.54 11.56 -0.84
N LYS A 147 19.58 10.72 -0.98
CA LYS A 147 20.85 11.13 -1.62
C LYS A 147 20.69 11.34 -3.11
N LEU A 148 19.91 10.48 -3.76
CA LEU A 148 19.61 10.60 -5.19
C LEU A 148 18.73 11.82 -5.45
N GLU A 149 17.68 12.04 -4.65
CA GLU A 149 16.84 13.24 -4.74
C GLU A 149 17.68 14.52 -4.66
N LYS A 150 18.56 14.62 -3.67
CA LYS A 150 19.47 15.77 -3.53
C LYS A 150 20.45 15.93 -4.70
N ALA A 151 20.95 14.83 -5.26
CA ALA A 151 21.83 14.89 -6.43
C ALA A 151 21.09 15.43 -7.65
N ILE A 152 19.83 15.04 -7.84
CA ILE A 152 18.93 15.52 -8.90
C ILE A 152 18.65 17.02 -8.71
N GLU A 153 18.27 17.45 -7.51
CA GLU A 153 18.02 18.87 -7.19
C GLU A 153 19.26 19.75 -7.44
N LEU A 154 20.47 19.22 -7.21
CA LEU A 154 21.73 19.91 -7.48
C LEU A 154 22.11 19.92 -8.98
N GLY A 155 21.43 19.14 -9.82
CA GLY A 155 21.72 19.03 -11.25
C GLY A 155 23.13 18.53 -11.55
N LYS A 156 23.70 17.63 -10.71
CA LYS A 156 25.07 17.12 -10.85
C LYS A 156 25.09 15.71 -11.45
N PRO A 157 25.36 15.53 -12.76
CA PRO A 157 25.26 14.25 -13.44
C PRO A 157 26.09 13.13 -12.80
N GLU A 158 27.34 13.41 -12.42
CA GLU A 158 28.24 12.44 -11.80
C GLU A 158 27.71 11.91 -10.44
N LEU A 159 27.07 12.80 -9.64
CA LEU A 159 26.46 12.40 -8.38
C LEU A 159 25.20 11.57 -8.64
N ILE A 160 24.39 11.97 -9.61
CA ILE A 160 23.17 11.25 -10.00
C ILE A 160 23.53 9.82 -10.43
N GLU A 161 24.48 9.66 -11.34
CA GLU A 161 24.91 8.36 -11.84
C GLU A 161 25.40 7.46 -10.70
N ARG A 162 26.23 8.02 -9.79
CA ARG A 162 26.71 7.31 -8.62
C ARG A 162 25.58 6.84 -7.71
N GLU A 163 24.62 7.71 -7.40
CA GLU A 163 23.53 7.38 -6.48
C GLU A 163 22.52 6.42 -7.11
N VAL A 164 22.27 6.51 -8.42
CA VAL A 164 21.48 5.52 -9.18
C VAL A 164 22.16 4.15 -9.14
N LYS A 165 23.47 4.08 -9.32
CA LYS A 165 24.23 2.83 -9.22
C LYS A 165 24.10 2.19 -7.83
N ASN A 166 24.17 2.99 -6.78
CA ASN A 166 24.10 2.53 -5.38
C ASN A 166 22.67 2.23 -4.91
N TRP A 167 21.66 2.61 -5.67
CA TRP A 167 20.27 2.34 -5.29
C TRP A 167 19.89 0.90 -5.58
N GLU A 168 19.38 0.18 -4.57
CA GLU A 168 18.96 -1.21 -4.67
C GLU A 168 17.44 -1.31 -4.40
N PRO A 169 16.57 -0.97 -5.38
CA PRO A 169 15.13 -0.85 -5.16
C PRO A 169 14.41 -2.17 -4.90
N ILE A 170 15.00 -3.30 -5.26
CA ILE A 170 14.38 -4.63 -5.16
C ILE A 170 14.68 -5.21 -3.79
N ILE A 171 13.64 -5.61 -3.09
CA ILE A 171 13.69 -6.27 -1.78
C ILE A 171 13.16 -7.68 -1.96
N PRO A 172 14.03 -8.68 -2.08
CA PRO A 172 13.59 -10.09 -2.19
C PRO A 172 12.84 -10.51 -0.93
N ILE A 173 11.74 -11.22 -1.12
CA ILE A 173 10.92 -11.80 -0.06
C ILE A 173 10.92 -13.31 -0.25
N GLY A 174 11.70 -14.00 0.56
CA GLY A 174 11.65 -15.47 0.59
C GLY A 174 10.31 -15.95 1.15
N TYR A 175 9.83 -17.08 0.66
CA TYR A 175 8.65 -17.73 1.20
C TYR A 175 8.90 -19.22 1.40
N SER A 176 8.15 -19.82 2.32
CA SER A 176 8.06 -21.26 2.47
C SER A 176 6.61 -21.71 2.33
N GLU A 177 6.40 -22.94 1.96
CA GLU A 177 5.06 -23.53 1.85
C GLU A 177 4.28 -23.45 3.17
N ASP A 178 4.96 -23.65 4.31
CA ASP A 178 4.35 -23.58 5.63
C ASP A 178 3.89 -22.16 5.97
N GLU A 179 4.74 -21.15 5.71
CA GLU A 179 4.37 -19.74 5.93
C GLU A 179 3.18 -19.32 5.05
N VAL A 180 3.14 -19.79 3.80
CA VAL A 180 2.00 -19.53 2.91
C VAL A 180 0.74 -20.23 3.43
N ALA A 181 0.84 -21.49 3.86
CA ALA A 181 -0.30 -22.22 4.41
C ALA A 181 -0.88 -21.55 5.66
N ASP A 182 -0.03 -21.13 6.59
CA ASP A 182 -0.42 -20.40 7.79
C ASP A 182 -1.13 -19.09 7.43
N MET A 183 -0.58 -18.34 6.46
CA MET A 183 -1.17 -17.09 6.01
C MET A 183 -2.55 -17.29 5.37
N ILE A 184 -2.71 -18.33 4.54
CA ILE A 184 -4.00 -18.65 3.91
C ILE A 184 -5.03 -19.11 4.95
N ASN A 185 -4.60 -19.87 5.97
CA ASN A 185 -5.48 -20.23 7.08
C ASN A 185 -5.98 -18.98 7.83
N ASN A 186 -5.08 -18.07 8.20
CA ASN A 186 -5.43 -16.81 8.85
C ASN A 186 -6.37 -15.96 7.98
N PHE A 187 -6.11 -15.90 6.68
CA PHE A 187 -7.00 -15.21 5.74
C PHE A 187 -8.40 -15.83 5.73
N GLY A 188 -8.48 -17.17 5.70
CA GLY A 188 -9.73 -17.89 5.78
C GLY A 188 -10.49 -17.66 7.09
N GLU A 189 -9.79 -17.54 8.23
CA GLU A 189 -10.41 -17.17 9.52
C GLU A 189 -11.03 -15.77 9.48
N VAL A 190 -10.33 -14.80 8.87
CA VAL A 190 -10.87 -13.45 8.68
C VAL A 190 -12.14 -13.48 7.83
N VAL A 191 -12.14 -14.23 6.73
CA VAL A 191 -13.34 -14.42 5.89
C VAL A 191 -14.48 -15.03 6.71
N GLU A 192 -14.20 -16.05 7.54
CA GLU A 192 -15.18 -16.70 8.38
C GLU A 192 -15.81 -15.72 9.38
N HIS A 193 -15.01 -14.86 10.01
CA HIS A 193 -15.52 -13.79 10.88
C HIS A 193 -16.41 -12.80 10.13
N ILE A 194 -16.04 -12.45 8.90
CA ILE A 194 -16.84 -11.56 8.04
C ILE A 194 -18.19 -12.19 7.69
N GLU A 195 -18.20 -13.42 7.21
CA GLU A 195 -19.42 -14.12 6.81
C GLU A 195 -20.36 -14.39 7.99
N ASN A 196 -19.81 -14.65 9.18
CA ASN A 196 -20.57 -14.84 10.40
C ASN A 196 -20.99 -13.52 11.08
N SER A 197 -20.68 -12.36 10.47
CA SER A 197 -20.95 -11.03 11.02
C SER A 197 -20.34 -10.82 12.43
N ASP A 198 -19.20 -11.44 12.68
CA ASP A 198 -18.45 -11.33 13.93
C ASP A 198 -17.50 -10.12 13.87
N PHE A 199 -18.08 -8.92 14.05
CA PHE A 199 -17.36 -7.64 14.00
C PHE A 199 -17.37 -6.96 15.36
N ALA A 200 -16.54 -7.40 16.28
CA ALA A 200 -16.36 -6.71 17.53
C ALA A 200 -15.37 -5.53 17.37
N ALA A 201 -15.83 -4.32 17.68
CA ALA A 201 -14.91 -3.19 17.78
C ALA A 201 -13.93 -3.45 18.96
N PRO A 202 -12.61 -3.25 18.78
CA PRO A 202 -11.65 -3.41 19.85
C PRO A 202 -11.98 -2.53 21.04
N ASP A 203 -11.65 -2.97 22.26
CA ASP A 203 -11.82 -2.18 23.45
C ASP A 203 -10.87 -0.97 23.52
N VAL A 204 -11.12 -0.04 24.43
CA VAL A 204 -10.34 1.19 24.58
C VAL A 204 -8.88 0.92 24.93
N ASN A 205 -8.58 -0.13 25.68
CA ASN A 205 -7.20 -0.47 26.04
C ASN A 205 -6.42 -0.94 24.81
N THR A 206 -7.05 -1.76 23.97
CA THR A 206 -6.48 -2.14 22.67
C THR A 206 -6.23 -0.91 21.80
N LEU A 207 -7.15 0.05 21.75
CA LEU A 207 -7.01 1.29 20.98
C LEU A 207 -5.87 2.18 21.48
N LEU A 208 -5.61 2.19 22.78
CA LEU A 208 -4.54 2.94 23.42
C LEU A 208 -3.17 2.23 23.29
N ASN A 209 -3.18 0.93 23.08
CA ASN A 209 -1.95 0.15 22.98
C ASN A 209 -1.13 0.57 21.74
N VAL A 210 0.18 0.60 21.90
CA VAL A 210 1.14 0.80 20.80
C VAL A 210 1.57 -0.58 20.33
N PRO A 211 1.16 -1.01 19.12
CA PRO A 211 1.57 -2.31 18.61
C PRO A 211 3.09 -2.40 18.46
N ASP A 212 3.63 -3.62 18.55
CA ASP A 212 5.05 -3.88 18.41
C ASP A 212 5.60 -3.31 17.09
N GLY A 213 6.75 -2.65 17.19
CA GLY A 213 7.37 -1.97 16.05
C GLY A 213 6.72 -0.63 15.63
N MET A 214 5.62 -0.22 16.24
CA MET A 214 4.92 1.04 15.97
C MET A 214 5.30 2.13 16.97
N LYS A 215 5.14 3.40 16.58
CA LYS A 215 5.42 4.57 17.45
C LYS A 215 4.16 5.23 18.00
N LYS A 216 3.00 4.82 17.55
CA LYS A 216 1.71 5.44 17.88
C LYS A 216 0.69 4.38 18.24
N PRO A 217 -0.36 4.72 18.99
CA PRO A 217 -1.43 3.79 19.37
C PRO A 217 -2.14 3.17 18.16
N PHE A 218 -2.72 1.99 18.36
CA PHE A 218 -3.54 1.28 17.37
C PHE A 218 -4.60 2.20 16.75
N ALA A 219 -5.30 3.00 17.56
CA ALA A 219 -6.30 3.94 17.09
C ALA A 219 -5.78 4.94 16.06
N VAL A 220 -4.50 5.32 16.12
CA VAL A 220 -3.90 6.27 15.17
C VAL A 220 -3.57 5.59 13.85
N HIS A 221 -3.20 4.32 13.88
CA HIS A 221 -2.85 3.56 12.67
C HIS A 221 -4.08 3.03 11.94
N VAL A 222 -5.06 2.52 12.67
CA VAL A 222 -6.22 1.84 12.12
C VAL A 222 -7.47 2.73 12.17
N CYS A 223 -7.90 3.14 13.36
CA CYS A 223 -9.20 3.81 13.50
C CYS A 223 -9.24 5.19 12.86
N ARG A 224 -8.12 5.92 12.79
CA ARG A 224 -8.06 7.22 12.12
C ARG A 224 -8.47 7.15 10.64
N ASN A 225 -8.25 6.02 9.99
CA ASN A 225 -8.56 5.80 8.59
C ASN A 225 -9.83 4.93 8.38
N CYS A 226 -10.52 4.59 9.46
CA CYS A 226 -11.74 3.79 9.42
C CYS A 226 -12.95 4.68 9.10
N ASP A 227 -13.72 4.32 8.10
CA ASP A 227 -14.88 5.09 7.65
C ASP A 227 -15.99 5.16 8.69
N VAL A 228 -16.12 4.12 9.53
CA VAL A 228 -17.13 4.07 10.59
C VAL A 228 -16.64 4.61 11.94
N ARG A 229 -15.47 5.25 12.01
CA ARG A 229 -14.87 5.72 13.27
C ARG A 229 -15.78 6.66 14.07
N TYR A 230 -16.56 7.48 13.38
CA TYR A 230 -17.43 8.47 14.04
C TYR A 230 -18.69 7.86 14.68
N SER A 231 -19.13 6.69 14.23
CA SER A 231 -20.21 5.91 14.83
C SER A 231 -19.72 4.81 15.77
N CYS A 232 -18.39 4.60 15.87
CA CYS A 232 -17.78 3.57 16.69
C CYS A 232 -17.70 3.98 18.16
N LYS A 233 -18.40 3.26 19.06
CA LYS A 233 -18.39 3.51 20.51
C LYS A 233 -16.98 3.45 21.11
N SER A 234 -16.19 2.43 20.75
CA SER A 234 -14.81 2.27 21.24
C SER A 234 -13.93 3.45 20.83
N TYR A 235 -14.08 3.95 19.61
CA TYR A 235 -13.33 5.13 19.16
C TYR A 235 -13.78 6.41 19.88
N ALA A 236 -15.06 6.58 20.12
CA ALA A 236 -15.58 7.69 20.91
C ALA A 236 -15.00 7.68 22.34
N GLU A 237 -14.92 6.51 22.98
CA GLU A 237 -14.31 6.36 24.30
C GLU A 237 -12.79 6.62 24.25
N TYR A 238 -12.09 6.11 23.25
CA TYR A 238 -10.68 6.45 23.04
C TYR A 238 -10.46 7.96 22.91
N MET A 239 -11.30 8.64 22.16
CA MET A 239 -11.23 10.09 21.99
C MET A 239 -11.41 10.87 23.31
N LYS A 240 -12.17 10.34 24.27
CA LYS A 240 -12.33 10.95 25.60
C LYS A 240 -11.05 10.88 26.45
N VAL A 241 -10.31 9.79 26.35
CA VAL A 241 -9.12 9.53 27.19
C VAL A 241 -7.80 9.93 26.54
N SER A 242 -7.76 10.08 25.21
CA SER A 242 -6.53 10.45 24.52
C SER A 242 -6.16 11.92 24.76
N LYS A 243 -4.86 12.17 25.03
CA LYS A 243 -4.36 13.51 25.41
C LYS A 243 -4.61 14.64 24.39
N GLY A 244 -4.94 14.31 23.15
CA GLY A 244 -5.24 15.29 22.09
C GLY A 244 -6.72 15.57 21.86
N ALA A 245 -7.61 14.77 22.43
CA ALA A 245 -9.04 14.78 22.12
C ALA A 245 -9.77 16.06 22.59
N ASN A 246 -9.38 16.57 23.75
CA ASN A 246 -10.07 17.71 24.38
C ASN A 246 -9.93 19.05 23.62
N ARG A 247 -9.12 19.11 22.57
CA ARG A 247 -8.96 20.29 21.73
C ARG A 247 -9.65 20.20 20.38
N ASN A 248 -10.35 19.09 20.10
CA ASN A 248 -10.90 18.83 18.80
C ASN A 248 -12.44 18.99 18.82
N ASN A 249 -12.98 19.85 17.97
CA ASN A 249 -14.42 20.04 17.82
C ASN A 249 -15.14 18.72 17.46
N MET A 250 -14.47 17.83 16.70
CA MET A 250 -15.02 16.53 16.38
C MET A 250 -15.21 15.64 17.62
N TYR A 251 -14.29 15.71 18.60
CA TYR A 251 -14.46 15.03 19.88
C TYR A 251 -15.73 15.51 20.60
N LYS A 252 -15.93 16.82 20.67
CA LYS A 252 -17.11 17.43 21.31
C LYS A 252 -18.40 16.99 20.60
N TYR A 253 -18.41 16.99 19.26
CA TYR A 253 -19.51 16.48 18.46
C TYR A 253 -19.84 15.02 18.77
N MET A 254 -18.82 14.13 18.77
CA MET A 254 -19.02 12.71 19.04
C MET A 254 -19.49 12.40 20.47
N CYS A 255 -19.20 13.29 21.41
CA CYS A 255 -19.61 13.14 22.81
C CYS A 255 -20.95 13.82 23.14
N ALA A 256 -21.48 14.62 22.23
CA ALA A 256 -22.78 15.26 22.37
C ALA A 256 -23.90 14.20 22.28
N ARG A 257 -25.04 14.48 22.94
CA ARG A 257 -26.28 13.71 22.74
C ARG A 257 -26.76 13.93 21.29
N ALA A 258 -27.61 13.04 20.79
CA ALA A 258 -28.14 13.17 19.42
C ALA A 258 -28.84 14.52 19.18
N GLU A 259 -29.58 15.00 20.15
CA GLU A 259 -30.25 16.32 20.13
C GLU A 259 -29.25 17.48 20.08
N ASP A 260 -28.16 17.39 20.86
CA ASP A 260 -27.09 18.38 20.90
C ASP A 260 -26.23 18.35 19.59
N GLN A 261 -26.15 17.19 18.93
CA GLN A 261 -25.42 17.06 17.64
C GLN A 261 -26.11 17.82 16.52
N ASP A 262 -27.44 17.81 16.48
CA ASP A 262 -28.21 18.61 15.51
C ASP A 262 -28.01 20.11 15.75
N ASP A 263 -28.01 20.55 17.02
CA ASP A 263 -27.73 21.94 17.38
C ASP A 263 -26.30 22.35 17.06
N PHE A 264 -25.32 21.45 17.24
CA PHE A 264 -23.92 21.69 16.85
C PHE A 264 -23.78 21.89 15.34
N VAL A 265 -24.41 21.03 14.53
CA VAL A 265 -24.38 21.14 13.05
C VAL A 265 -25.05 22.43 12.58
N ASN A 266 -26.11 22.86 13.23
CA ASN A 266 -26.83 24.09 12.92
C ASN A 266 -26.18 25.35 13.49
N GLY A 267 -25.06 25.24 14.22
CA GLY A 267 -24.35 26.38 14.80
C GLY A 267 -25.05 26.98 16.03
N ASN A 268 -26.02 26.30 16.61
CA ASN A 268 -26.80 26.79 17.77
C ASN A 268 -26.08 26.50 19.10
N LEU A 269 -25.13 25.55 19.12
CA LEU A 269 -24.41 25.17 20.33
C LEU A 269 -23.09 25.97 20.44
N VAL A 270 -23.03 26.88 21.40
CA VAL A 270 -21.78 27.56 21.78
C VAL A 270 -21.02 26.61 22.70
N ILE A 271 -19.96 26.01 22.17
CA ILE A 271 -19.09 25.16 23.00
C ILE A 271 -18.05 26.08 23.66
N ASP A 272 -18.21 26.33 24.95
CA ASP A 272 -17.22 27.05 25.76
C ASP A 272 -15.86 26.34 25.70
N ASN A 273 -14.82 27.15 25.45
CA ASN A 273 -13.42 26.70 25.30
C ASN A 273 -12.80 26.22 26.61
#